data_e10680a7e1c972c2ccc61a0736bde179
#
_entry.id   e10680a7e1c972c2ccc61a0736bde179
#
_cell.length_a   1.000
_cell.length_b   1.000
_cell.length_c   1.000
_cell.angle_alpha   90.00
_cell.angle_beta   90.00
_cell.angle_gamma   90.00
#
_symmetry.space_group_name_H-M   'P 1'
#
loop_
_entity.id
_entity.type
_entity.pdbx_description
1 polymer ?
#
loop_
_entity_poly.entity_id
_entity_poly.type
_entity_poly.pdbx_seq_one_letter_code
_entity_poly.pdbx_strand_id
1 'polypeptide(L)'
;MMSKKAEMRPANLFFVELIIVLLFFSLSAAIILQVFAAADRKQKLGELTERSIVTAQTIAECYSVTGDVAETVEMAFGINADIKDGAVTIPLNRQLTASAEGDVQLAVSEISRDISEAGVFSRMSIEFVLDDDVLYSLICSAYAPQNGGASVE
;
A
#
# COMPACT_ATOMS: atom_id res chain seq x y z
N MET A 1 59.97 24.97 37.07
CA MET A 1 58.51 24.77 37.11
C MET A 1 58.24 23.27 36.91
N MET A 2 58.02 22.53 38.00
CA MET A 2 57.79 21.06 37.94
C MET A 2 56.31 20.85 37.66
N SER A 3 56.02 20.30 36.50
CA SER A 3 54.68 19.83 36.12
C SER A 3 54.30 18.62 37.01
N LYS A 4 53.32 18.78 37.93
CA LYS A 4 52.74 17.69 38.70
C LYS A 4 51.95 16.80 37.70
N LYS A 5 52.55 15.66 37.32
CA LYS A 5 51.82 14.55 36.72
C LYS A 5 50.75 14.09 37.76
N ALA A 6 49.49 14.32 37.47
CA ALA A 6 48.39 13.78 38.26
C ALA A 6 48.40 12.24 38.07
N GLU A 7 48.97 11.53 39.04
CA GLU A 7 48.82 10.07 39.11
C GLU A 7 47.34 9.77 39.40
N MET A 8 46.62 9.34 38.39
CA MET A 8 45.26 8.83 38.56
C MET A 8 45.32 7.59 39.43
N ARG A 9 44.63 7.63 40.58
CA ARG A 9 44.50 6.46 41.46
C ARG A 9 43.82 5.32 40.69
N PRO A 10 44.25 4.04 40.87
CA PRO A 10 43.74 2.90 40.13
C PRO A 10 42.20 2.74 40.22
N ALA A 11 41.62 3.18 41.35
CA ALA A 11 40.13 3.20 41.48
C ALA A 11 39.43 4.13 40.49
N ASN A 12 40.03 5.30 40.19
CA ASN A 12 39.43 6.23 39.23
C ASN A 12 39.50 5.70 37.76
N LEU A 13 40.53 4.94 37.46
CA LEU A 13 40.67 4.30 36.15
C LEU A 13 39.54 3.26 35.94
N PHE A 14 39.30 2.43 36.94
CA PHE A 14 38.22 1.43 36.90
C PHE A 14 36.82 2.06 36.72
N PHE A 15 36.53 3.18 37.43
CA PHE A 15 35.26 3.88 37.26
C PHE A 15 35.12 4.47 35.85
N VAL A 16 36.17 5.03 35.27
CA VAL A 16 36.16 5.55 33.91
C VAL A 16 35.91 4.44 32.89
N GLU A 17 36.56 3.28 33.06
CA GLU A 17 36.36 2.12 32.22
C GLU A 17 34.90 1.62 32.30
N LEU A 18 34.34 1.51 33.50
CA LEU A 18 32.96 1.13 33.72
C LEU A 18 31.97 2.09 33.03
N ILE A 19 32.21 3.41 33.14
CA ILE A 19 31.36 4.42 32.50
C ILE A 19 31.44 4.29 30.97
N ILE A 20 32.61 4.07 30.39
CA ILE A 20 32.79 3.87 28.94
C ILE A 20 32.04 2.65 28.47
N VAL A 21 32.12 1.53 29.18
CA VAL A 21 31.40 0.29 28.84
C VAL A 21 29.88 0.50 28.89
N LEU A 22 29.36 1.15 29.95
CA LEU A 22 27.94 1.45 30.08
C LEU A 22 27.46 2.39 28.99
N LEU A 23 28.25 3.41 28.63
CA LEU A 23 27.92 4.34 27.55
C LEU A 23 27.87 3.62 26.20
N PHE A 24 28.86 2.77 25.93
CA PHE A 24 28.89 1.96 24.69
C PHE A 24 27.69 1.00 24.61
N PHE A 25 27.34 0.37 25.73
CA PHE A 25 26.18 -0.53 25.80
C PHE A 25 24.87 0.22 25.56
N SER A 26 24.72 1.39 26.18
CA SER A 26 23.55 2.26 26.01
C SER A 26 23.38 2.73 24.56
N LEU A 27 24.50 3.11 23.90
CA LEU A 27 24.47 3.53 22.52
C LEU A 27 24.10 2.36 21.58
N SER A 28 24.66 1.18 21.83
CA SER A 28 24.35 -0.03 21.07
C SER A 28 22.87 -0.42 21.20
N ALA A 29 22.34 -0.35 22.41
CA ALA A 29 20.91 -0.64 22.66
C ALA A 29 19.99 0.34 21.92
N ALA A 30 20.34 1.63 21.89
CA ALA A 30 19.56 2.64 21.16
C ALA A 30 19.52 2.36 19.65
N ILE A 31 20.64 1.97 19.04
CA ILE A 31 20.74 1.62 17.62
C ILE A 31 19.85 0.39 17.33
N ILE A 32 19.93 -0.64 18.18
CA ILE A 32 19.13 -1.86 18.01
C ILE A 32 17.63 -1.54 18.03
N LEU A 33 17.16 -0.71 18.97
CA LEU A 33 15.76 -0.30 19.07
C LEU A 33 15.30 0.48 17.82
N GLN A 34 16.15 1.33 17.26
CA GLN A 34 15.84 2.06 16.02
C GLN A 34 15.69 1.10 14.83
N VAL A 35 16.57 0.10 14.71
CA VAL A 35 16.50 -0.91 13.65
C VAL A 35 15.22 -1.73 13.78
N PHE A 36 14.84 -2.15 14.98
CA PHE A 36 13.58 -2.87 15.21
C PHE A 36 12.35 -2.03 14.85
N ALA A 37 12.32 -0.75 15.26
CA ALA A 37 11.23 0.15 14.91
C ALA A 37 11.11 0.37 13.38
N ALA A 38 12.24 0.48 12.68
CA ALA A 38 12.26 0.61 11.23
C ALA A 38 11.79 -0.70 10.53
N ALA A 39 12.18 -1.86 11.06
CA ALA A 39 11.76 -3.16 10.54
C ALA A 39 10.23 -3.37 10.70
N ASP A 40 9.66 -3.04 11.87
CA ASP A 40 8.22 -3.14 12.13
C ASP A 40 7.40 -2.27 11.17
N ARG A 41 7.84 -1.03 10.90
CA ARG A 41 7.19 -0.16 9.92
C ARG A 41 7.20 -0.74 8.51
N LYS A 42 8.36 -1.28 8.08
CA LYS A 42 8.48 -1.91 6.75
C LYS A 42 7.63 -3.17 6.64
N GLN A 43 7.54 -3.96 7.69
CA GLN A 43 6.69 -5.15 7.71
C GLN A 43 5.21 -4.77 7.54
N LYS A 44 4.70 -3.79 8.31
CA LYS A 44 3.32 -3.31 8.20
C LYS A 44 2.99 -2.77 6.82
N LEU A 45 3.94 -2.06 6.19
CA LEU A 45 3.78 -1.58 4.82
C LEU A 45 3.77 -2.74 3.82
N GLY A 46 4.63 -3.74 4.00
CA GLY A 46 4.65 -4.96 3.18
C GLY A 46 3.33 -5.73 3.25
N GLU A 47 2.78 -5.94 4.45
CA GLU A 47 1.48 -6.59 4.63
C GLU A 47 0.34 -5.82 3.96
N LEU A 48 0.36 -4.48 4.03
CA LEU A 48 -0.63 -3.65 3.36
C LEU A 48 -0.51 -3.76 1.84
N THR A 49 0.71 -3.73 1.30
CA THR A 49 0.96 -3.91 -0.13
C THR A 49 0.49 -5.28 -0.62
N GLU A 50 0.76 -6.35 0.12
CA GLU A 50 0.31 -7.70 -0.21
C GLU A 50 -1.23 -7.79 -0.25
N ARG A 51 -1.90 -7.20 0.72
CA ARG A 51 -3.37 -7.11 0.71
C ARG A 51 -3.89 -6.29 -0.46
N SER A 52 -3.21 -5.20 -0.82
CA SER A 52 -3.56 -4.37 -1.98
C SER A 52 -3.48 -5.17 -3.28
N ILE A 53 -2.47 -6.03 -3.44
CA ILE A 53 -2.33 -6.93 -4.60
C ILE A 53 -3.52 -7.88 -4.69
N VAL A 54 -3.87 -8.56 -3.59
CA VAL A 54 -4.99 -9.51 -3.57
C VAL A 54 -6.32 -8.81 -3.85
N THR A 55 -6.54 -7.64 -3.26
CA THR A 55 -7.76 -6.85 -3.50
C THR A 55 -7.82 -6.36 -4.95
N ALA A 56 -6.70 -5.88 -5.51
CA ALA A 56 -6.64 -5.48 -6.92
C ALA A 56 -6.98 -6.63 -7.87
N GLN A 57 -6.50 -7.85 -7.57
CA GLN A 57 -6.83 -9.03 -8.35
C GLN A 57 -8.33 -9.34 -8.30
N THR A 58 -8.94 -9.27 -7.11
CA THR A 58 -10.39 -9.45 -6.95
C THR A 58 -11.18 -8.42 -7.76
N ILE A 59 -10.77 -7.14 -7.72
CA ILE A 59 -11.39 -6.08 -8.51
C ILE A 59 -11.24 -6.37 -10.01
N ALA A 60 -10.05 -6.79 -10.44
CA ALA A 60 -9.78 -7.12 -11.85
C ALA A 60 -10.62 -8.32 -12.33
N GLU A 61 -10.82 -9.34 -11.49
CA GLU A 61 -11.71 -10.46 -11.78
C GLU A 61 -13.17 -9.99 -11.92
N CYS A 62 -13.67 -9.15 -11.01
CA CYS A 62 -14.99 -8.55 -11.12
C CYS A 62 -15.11 -7.76 -12.44
N TYR A 63 -14.12 -6.94 -12.77
CA TYR A 63 -14.12 -6.14 -14.00
C TYR A 63 -14.12 -7.00 -15.27
N SER A 64 -13.43 -8.12 -15.25
CA SER A 64 -13.43 -9.05 -16.39
C SER A 64 -14.82 -9.60 -16.73
N VAL A 65 -15.72 -9.62 -15.75
CA VAL A 65 -17.10 -10.10 -15.90
C VAL A 65 -18.05 -8.95 -16.22
N THR A 66 -17.93 -7.82 -15.55
CA THR A 66 -18.85 -6.68 -15.68
C THR A 66 -18.51 -5.78 -16.86
N GLY A 67 -17.20 -5.52 -17.09
CA GLY A 67 -16.72 -4.55 -18.08
C GLY A 67 -17.09 -3.11 -17.76
N ASP A 68 -17.62 -2.83 -16.57
CA ASP A 68 -18.06 -1.53 -16.10
C ASP A 68 -17.50 -1.22 -14.71
N VAL A 69 -17.03 0.02 -14.51
CA VAL A 69 -16.37 0.43 -13.25
C VAL A 69 -17.38 0.47 -12.09
N ALA A 70 -18.63 0.95 -12.32
CA ALA A 70 -19.64 1.03 -11.27
C ALA A 70 -20.03 -0.34 -10.74
N GLU A 71 -20.38 -1.24 -11.67
CA GLU A 71 -20.75 -2.60 -11.34
C GLU A 71 -19.62 -3.37 -10.66
N THR A 72 -18.38 -3.12 -11.11
CA THR A 72 -17.18 -3.70 -10.50
C THR A 72 -17.03 -3.30 -9.04
N VAL A 73 -17.14 -2.00 -8.75
CA VAL A 73 -17.02 -1.48 -7.38
C VAL A 73 -18.16 -1.97 -6.50
N GLU A 74 -19.38 -2.00 -7.00
CA GLU A 74 -20.53 -2.56 -6.28
C GLU A 74 -20.35 -4.05 -5.98
N MET A 75 -19.86 -4.81 -6.94
CA MET A 75 -19.59 -6.24 -6.77
C MET A 75 -18.45 -6.52 -5.79
N ALA A 76 -17.37 -5.74 -5.82
CA ALA A 76 -16.18 -5.95 -5.00
C ALA A 76 -16.37 -5.45 -3.55
N PHE A 77 -17.07 -4.33 -3.34
CA PHE A 77 -17.17 -3.67 -2.04
C PHE A 77 -18.61 -3.57 -1.49
N GLY A 78 -19.62 -3.90 -2.28
CA GLY A 78 -21.03 -3.79 -1.88
C GLY A 78 -21.50 -2.35 -1.69
N ILE A 79 -20.82 -1.37 -2.31
CA ILE A 79 -21.12 0.06 -2.19
C ILE A 79 -21.48 0.64 -3.55
N ASN A 80 -22.52 1.49 -3.56
CA ASN A 80 -22.86 2.31 -4.73
C ASN A 80 -21.91 3.53 -4.73
N ALA A 81 -20.90 3.50 -5.60
CA ALA A 81 -19.93 4.58 -5.70
C ALA A 81 -20.38 5.64 -6.71
N ASP A 82 -20.25 6.91 -6.34
CA ASP A 82 -20.52 8.03 -7.24
C ASP A 82 -19.34 8.22 -8.22
N ILE A 83 -19.54 7.76 -9.46
CA ILE A 83 -18.53 7.83 -10.50
C ILE A 83 -18.56 9.20 -11.14
N LYS A 84 -17.43 9.89 -11.11
CA LYS A 84 -17.22 11.17 -11.80
C LYS A 84 -16.21 10.98 -12.91
N ASP A 85 -16.60 11.32 -14.13
CA ASP A 85 -15.73 11.24 -15.31
C ASP A 85 -15.07 9.86 -15.54
N GLY A 86 -15.78 8.77 -15.25
CA GLY A 86 -15.26 7.41 -15.40
C GLY A 86 -14.26 6.99 -14.31
N ALA A 87 -14.12 7.78 -13.25
CA ALA A 87 -13.24 7.49 -12.13
C ALA A 87 -14.00 7.52 -10.80
N VAL A 88 -13.55 6.70 -9.85
CA VAL A 88 -14.03 6.67 -8.48
C VAL A 88 -12.87 6.59 -7.52
N THR A 89 -12.98 7.29 -6.39
CA THR A 89 -12.04 7.19 -5.29
C THR A 89 -12.78 6.74 -4.04
N ILE A 90 -12.31 5.67 -3.42
CA ILE A 90 -12.91 5.05 -2.25
C ILE A 90 -11.90 5.07 -1.11
N PRO A 91 -12.19 5.73 0.03
CA PRO A 91 -11.34 5.65 1.20
C PRO A 91 -11.49 4.27 1.86
N LEU A 92 -10.35 3.64 2.13
CA LEU A 92 -10.25 2.32 2.72
C LEU A 92 -9.46 2.39 4.03
N ASN A 93 -9.83 1.56 4.99
CA ASN A 93 -8.99 1.35 6.17
C ASN A 93 -7.80 0.43 5.83
N ARG A 94 -6.91 0.16 6.78
CA ARG A 94 -5.75 -0.73 6.59
C ARG A 94 -6.09 -2.21 6.38
N GLN A 95 -7.34 -2.62 6.61
CA GLN A 95 -7.87 -3.92 6.22
C GLN A 95 -8.45 -3.93 4.79
N LEU A 96 -8.35 -2.80 4.07
CA LEU A 96 -8.89 -2.57 2.73
C LEU A 96 -10.42 -2.76 2.64
N THR A 97 -11.12 -2.44 3.72
CA THR A 97 -12.57 -2.29 3.73
C THR A 97 -12.96 -0.82 3.63
N ALA A 98 -14.06 -0.53 2.94
CA ALA A 98 -14.53 0.85 2.75
C ALA A 98 -14.80 1.52 4.11
N SER A 99 -14.23 2.70 4.33
CA SER A 99 -14.34 3.47 5.58
C SER A 99 -14.17 4.95 5.31
N ALA A 100 -15.07 5.78 5.83
CA ALA A 100 -15.01 7.22 5.64
C ALA A 100 -13.75 7.90 6.23
N GLU A 101 -13.09 7.26 7.20
CA GLU A 101 -11.87 7.72 7.85
C GLU A 101 -10.64 6.87 7.43
N GLY A 102 -10.68 6.29 6.24
CA GLY A 102 -9.62 5.41 5.76
C GLY A 102 -8.35 6.16 5.36
N ASP A 103 -7.19 5.64 5.76
CA ASP A 103 -5.87 6.18 5.42
C ASP A 103 -5.44 5.81 3.98
N VAL A 104 -6.00 4.72 3.44
CA VAL A 104 -5.69 4.23 2.09
C VAL A 104 -6.74 4.72 1.13
N GLN A 105 -6.33 5.24 -0.01
CA GLN A 105 -7.25 5.62 -1.09
C GLN A 105 -7.16 4.60 -2.22
N LEU A 106 -8.28 4.03 -2.60
CA LEU A 106 -8.42 3.24 -3.81
C LEU A 106 -8.96 4.14 -4.92
N ALA A 107 -8.16 4.38 -5.93
CA ALA A 107 -8.58 5.05 -7.16
C ALA A 107 -8.81 4.00 -8.25
N VAL A 108 -9.99 4.01 -8.83
CA VAL A 108 -10.36 3.15 -9.97
C VAL A 108 -10.79 4.07 -11.11
N SER A 109 -10.20 3.91 -12.29
CA SER A 109 -10.54 4.74 -13.44
C SER A 109 -10.55 3.95 -14.74
N GLU A 110 -11.50 4.26 -15.62
CA GLU A 110 -11.51 3.75 -16.98
C GLU A 110 -10.44 4.48 -17.81
N ILE A 111 -9.53 3.71 -18.43
CA ILE A 111 -8.45 4.26 -19.27
C ILE A 111 -8.91 4.40 -20.71
N SER A 112 -9.57 3.37 -21.24
CA SER A 112 -10.07 3.35 -22.62
C SER A 112 -11.22 2.39 -22.76
N ARG A 113 -12.12 2.72 -23.70
CA ARG A 113 -13.22 1.86 -24.12
C ARG A 113 -13.29 1.90 -25.66
N ASP A 114 -12.98 0.78 -26.28
CA ASP A 114 -12.99 0.61 -27.73
C ASP A 114 -14.20 -0.24 -28.12
N ILE A 115 -15.10 0.33 -28.90
CA ILE A 115 -16.31 -0.34 -29.40
C ILE A 115 -16.09 -0.72 -30.84
N SER A 116 -16.20 -2.01 -31.15
CA SER A 116 -16.10 -2.56 -32.50
C SER A 116 -17.29 -3.45 -32.81
N GLU A 117 -17.44 -3.85 -34.10
CA GLU A 117 -18.47 -4.82 -34.50
C GLU A 117 -18.32 -6.17 -33.80
N ALA A 118 -17.11 -6.53 -33.39
CA ALA A 118 -16.83 -7.79 -32.69
C ALA A 118 -17.20 -7.72 -31.18
N GLY A 119 -17.21 -6.54 -30.58
CA GLY A 119 -17.50 -6.36 -29.16
C GLY A 119 -16.89 -5.10 -28.57
N VAL A 120 -16.99 -4.97 -27.27
CA VAL A 120 -16.46 -3.86 -26.48
C VAL A 120 -15.21 -4.33 -25.74
N PHE A 121 -14.10 -3.67 -25.98
CA PHE A 121 -12.87 -3.85 -25.23
C PHE A 121 -12.65 -2.63 -24.32
N SER A 122 -12.53 -2.86 -23.04
CA SER A 122 -12.32 -1.79 -22.06
C SER A 122 -11.11 -2.06 -21.19
N ARG A 123 -10.44 -0.99 -20.74
CA ARG A 123 -9.30 -1.03 -19.83
C ARG A 123 -9.54 -0.13 -18.62
N MET A 124 -9.13 -0.62 -17.46
CA MET A 124 -9.29 0.05 -16.19
C MET A 124 -7.95 0.08 -15.43
N SER A 125 -7.65 1.19 -14.77
CA SER A 125 -6.57 1.33 -13.79
C SER A 125 -7.12 1.19 -12.38
N ILE A 126 -6.39 0.50 -11.54
CA ILE A 126 -6.63 0.32 -10.12
C ILE A 126 -5.37 0.79 -9.41
N GLU A 127 -5.49 1.76 -8.50
CA GLU A 127 -4.36 2.30 -7.75
C GLU A 127 -4.70 2.38 -6.26
N PHE A 128 -3.80 1.87 -5.43
CA PHE A 128 -3.85 2.01 -3.97
C PHE A 128 -2.82 3.04 -3.56
N VAL A 129 -3.24 4.08 -2.87
CA VAL A 129 -2.42 5.21 -2.44
C VAL A 129 -2.50 5.35 -0.92
N LEU A 130 -1.35 5.52 -0.26
CA LEU A 130 -1.21 5.82 1.16
C LEU A 130 -0.28 7.02 1.33
N ASP A 131 -0.72 8.08 2.02
CA ASP A 131 0.08 9.29 2.27
C ASP A 131 0.74 9.87 0.99
N ASP A 132 -0.01 9.92 -0.12
CA ASP A 132 0.43 10.34 -1.47
C ASP A 132 1.42 9.38 -2.17
N ASP A 133 1.81 8.29 -1.54
CA ASP A 133 2.64 7.26 -2.16
C ASP A 133 1.78 6.13 -2.75
N VAL A 134 2.07 5.75 -4.00
CA VAL A 134 1.41 4.62 -4.65
C VAL A 134 1.94 3.31 -4.07
N LEU A 135 1.11 2.59 -3.33
CA LEU A 135 1.43 1.27 -2.78
C LEU A 135 1.45 0.19 -3.87
N TYR A 136 0.44 0.23 -4.72
CA TYR A 136 0.27 -0.74 -5.80
C TYR A 136 -0.60 -0.17 -6.91
N SER A 137 -0.28 -0.51 -8.15
CA SER A 137 -1.06 -0.15 -9.34
C SER A 137 -1.21 -1.36 -10.25
N LEU A 138 -2.40 -1.55 -10.81
CA LEU A 138 -2.73 -2.62 -11.74
C LEU A 138 -3.58 -2.08 -12.89
N ILE A 139 -3.24 -2.45 -14.11
CA ILE A 139 -4.09 -2.22 -15.28
C ILE A 139 -4.70 -3.55 -15.69
N CYS A 140 -6.02 -3.60 -15.78
CA CYS A 140 -6.76 -4.76 -16.25
C CYS A 140 -7.64 -4.40 -17.44
N SER A 141 -8.10 -5.42 -18.16
CA SER A 141 -8.95 -5.27 -19.33
C SER A 141 -10.11 -6.26 -19.30
N ALA A 142 -11.23 -5.84 -19.86
CA ALA A 142 -12.40 -6.68 -20.07
C ALA A 142 -12.79 -6.68 -21.54
N TYR A 143 -13.34 -7.79 -22.02
CA TYR A 143 -13.90 -7.93 -23.34
C TYR A 143 -15.32 -8.47 -23.25
N ALA A 144 -16.27 -7.70 -23.75
CA ALA A 144 -17.66 -8.10 -23.86
C ALA A 144 -17.97 -8.33 -25.36
N PRO A 145 -18.22 -9.59 -25.81
CA PRO A 145 -18.59 -9.84 -27.18
C PRO A 145 -19.94 -9.20 -27.46
N GLN A 146 -20.07 -8.51 -28.60
CA GLN A 146 -21.36 -8.07 -29.07
C GLN A 146 -22.11 -9.30 -29.58
N ASN A 147 -23.07 -9.79 -28.81
CA ASN A 147 -23.96 -10.84 -29.28
C ASN A 147 -24.74 -10.29 -30.48
N GLY A 148 -24.23 -10.55 -31.67
CA GLY A 148 -25.03 -10.41 -32.87
C GLY A 148 -26.27 -11.26 -32.66
N GLY A 149 -27.43 -10.63 -32.54
CA GLY A 149 -28.71 -11.31 -32.39
C GLY A 149 -28.87 -12.33 -33.51
N ALA A 150 -28.58 -13.59 -33.20
CA ALA A 150 -29.10 -14.69 -33.97
C ALA A 150 -30.59 -14.77 -33.61
N SER A 151 -31.41 -14.01 -34.30
CA SER A 151 -32.81 -14.35 -34.47
C SER A 151 -32.82 -15.66 -35.25
N VAL A 152 -32.99 -16.75 -34.49
CA VAL A 152 -33.39 -18.03 -35.07
C VAL A 152 -34.85 -17.87 -35.42
N GLU A 153 -35.12 -17.74 -36.75
CA GLU A 153 -36.44 -18.06 -37.33
C GLU A 153 -36.74 -19.54 -37.24
#